data_853dc757adc14aed502bb7eddca24ce1
#
_entry.id   853dc757adc14aed502bb7eddca24ce1
#
_cell.length_a   1.000
_cell.length_b   1.000
_cell.length_c   1.000
_cell.angle_alpha   90.00
_cell.angle_beta   90.00
_cell.angle_gamma   90.00
#
_symmetry.space_group_name_H-M   'P 1'
#
loop_
_entity.id
_entity.type
_entity.pdbx_description
1 polymer ?
#
loop_
_entity_poly.entity_id
_entity_poly.type
_entity_poly.pdbx_seq_one_letter_code
_entity_poly.pdbx_strand_id
1 'polypeptide(L)'
;MARGIKELVLNDRDRFVLFLLDKFRVLDVKSLTVLASFSSVNYADIRLLKLAKYGYIKREKLVSNLPVVHWLTKKGYFEIHDEDKRIAKPVLATVEHEILIGRVASHLVLKNGVAVNQMITDRDLRVYQGKGKDNRIMKRKSDLLYIEPATNERIAVEIELNYKGKSRTEQNYKNNQRFSDKQIWFISKRKKVLKNQLEELGAELFYIEDLEIEPIEHETDYNIELSQVELIKQYF
;
A
#
# COMPACT_ATOMS: atom_id res chain seq x y z
N MET A 1 8.93 39.71 18.15
CA MET A 1 9.71 38.48 18.36
C MET A 1 8.88 37.29 17.88
N ALA A 2 9.24 36.68 16.78
CA ALA A 2 8.57 35.46 16.27
C ALA A 2 8.88 34.32 17.26
N ARG A 3 7.87 33.76 17.91
CA ARG A 3 8.03 32.52 18.69
C ARG A 3 8.53 31.45 17.74
N GLY A 4 9.79 31.03 17.89
CA GLY A 4 10.34 29.93 17.13
C GLY A 4 9.40 28.72 17.24
N ILE A 5 8.94 28.23 16.12
CA ILE A 5 8.13 27.01 16.07
C ILE A 5 9.07 25.90 16.60
N LYS A 6 8.78 25.39 17.80
CA LYS A 6 9.52 24.23 18.33
C LYS A 6 9.40 23.13 17.31
N GLU A 7 10.53 22.65 16.85
CA GLU A 7 10.58 21.53 15.88
C GLU A 7 9.93 20.28 16.49
N LEU A 8 9.18 19.53 15.69
CA LEU A 8 8.57 18.29 16.15
C LEU A 8 9.66 17.22 16.20
N VAL A 9 9.89 16.66 17.37
CA VAL A 9 10.75 15.47 17.50
C VAL A 9 9.97 14.27 16.99
N LEU A 10 10.49 13.64 15.92
CA LEU A 10 9.93 12.41 15.35
C LEU A 10 10.42 11.21 16.15
N ASN A 11 9.52 10.30 16.44
CA ASN A 11 9.84 8.98 16.97
C ASN A 11 9.86 7.92 15.84
N ASP A 12 10.21 6.67 16.16
CA ASP A 12 10.32 5.60 15.18
C ASP A 12 8.99 5.32 14.45
N ARG A 13 7.86 5.35 15.18
CA ARG A 13 6.53 5.23 14.59
C ARG A 13 6.24 6.34 13.58
N ASP A 14 6.67 7.57 13.84
CA ASP A 14 6.49 8.68 12.90
C ASP A 14 7.28 8.43 11.62
N ARG A 15 8.55 8.02 11.73
CA ARG A 15 9.37 7.65 10.58
C ARG A 15 8.76 6.49 9.81
N PHE A 16 8.23 5.50 10.53
CA PHE A 16 7.51 4.38 9.92
C PHE A 16 6.23 4.84 9.19
N VAL A 17 5.47 5.78 9.72
CA VAL A 17 4.34 6.42 9.01
C VAL A 17 4.80 7.09 7.72
N LEU A 18 5.93 7.81 7.75
CA LEU A 18 6.48 8.42 6.55
C LEU A 18 6.90 7.36 5.52
N PHE A 19 7.55 6.28 5.97
CA PHE A 19 7.87 5.13 5.12
C PHE A 19 6.63 4.50 4.50
N LEU A 20 5.56 4.26 5.26
CA LEU A 20 4.30 3.73 4.73
C LEU A 20 3.70 4.64 3.66
N LEU A 21 3.74 5.96 3.87
CA LEU A 21 3.26 6.93 2.88
C LEU A 21 4.16 7.02 1.64
N ASP A 22 5.45 6.72 1.77
CA ASP A 22 6.31 6.55 0.60
C ASP A 22 5.95 5.26 -0.15
N LYS A 23 5.78 4.15 0.55
CA LYS A 23 5.47 2.84 -0.02
C LYS A 23 4.13 2.80 -0.75
N PHE A 24 3.06 3.26 -0.11
CA PHE A 24 1.68 3.17 -0.60
C PHE A 24 1.19 4.44 -1.30
N ARG A 25 1.95 5.53 -1.27
CA ARG A 25 1.63 6.86 -1.81
C ARG A 25 0.50 7.57 -1.07
N VAL A 26 -0.63 6.92 -0.87
CA VAL A 26 -1.84 7.47 -0.25
C VAL A 26 -2.42 6.46 0.72
N LEU A 27 -2.67 6.89 1.96
CA LEU A 27 -3.33 6.08 2.98
C LEU A 27 -4.40 6.90 3.72
N ASP A 28 -5.49 6.24 4.08
CA ASP A 28 -6.45 6.81 5.02
C ASP A 28 -6.03 6.55 6.48
N VAL A 29 -6.71 7.20 7.42
CA VAL A 29 -6.38 7.07 8.84
C VAL A 29 -6.55 5.64 9.35
N LYS A 30 -7.56 4.89 8.88
CA LYS A 30 -7.80 3.50 9.30
C LYS A 30 -6.65 2.59 8.89
N SER A 31 -6.22 2.69 7.63
CA SER A 31 -5.06 1.94 7.14
C SER A 31 -3.79 2.30 7.91
N LEU A 32 -3.53 3.59 8.15
CA LEU A 32 -2.38 4.03 8.95
C LEU A 32 -2.45 3.54 10.39
N THR A 33 -3.66 3.46 10.97
CA THR A 33 -3.84 2.93 12.32
C THR A 33 -3.37 1.48 12.41
N VAL A 34 -3.77 0.65 11.48
CA VAL A 34 -3.37 -0.76 11.42
C VAL A 34 -1.90 -0.91 11.06
N LEU A 35 -1.49 -0.36 9.92
CA LEU A 35 -0.14 -0.58 9.38
C LEU A 35 0.98 -0.03 10.27
N ALA A 36 0.73 1.05 11.03
CA ALA A 36 1.68 1.63 11.97
C ALA A 36 1.37 1.30 13.44
N SER A 37 0.50 0.31 13.71
CA SER A 37 0.14 -0.17 15.05
C SER A 37 -0.20 0.94 16.04
N PHE A 38 -1.06 1.84 15.64
CA PHE A 38 -1.64 2.78 16.61
C PHE A 38 -2.71 2.06 17.43
N SER A 39 -2.75 2.35 18.73
CA SER A 39 -3.74 1.78 19.66
C SER A 39 -5.18 2.18 19.35
N SER A 40 -5.40 3.25 18.60
CA SER A 40 -6.73 3.66 18.15
C SER A 40 -6.66 4.64 16.99
N VAL A 41 -7.76 4.71 16.21
CA VAL A 41 -7.94 5.67 15.11
C VAL A 41 -7.83 7.12 15.61
N ASN A 42 -8.36 7.42 16.80
CA ASN A 42 -8.30 8.76 17.37
C ASN A 42 -6.86 9.17 17.70
N TYR A 43 -6.10 8.27 18.29
CA TYR A 43 -4.68 8.54 18.59
C TYR A 43 -3.85 8.69 17.31
N ALA A 44 -4.09 7.86 16.31
CA ALA A 44 -3.49 8.00 14.98
C ALA A 44 -3.82 9.37 14.36
N ASP A 45 -5.11 9.77 14.34
CA ASP A 45 -5.55 11.04 13.73
C ASP A 45 -4.89 12.26 14.40
N ILE A 46 -4.82 12.27 15.74
CA ILE A 46 -4.12 13.33 16.50
C ILE A 46 -2.64 13.40 16.10
N ARG A 47 -1.98 12.24 15.94
CA ARG A 47 -0.56 12.23 15.58
C ARG A 47 -0.34 12.67 14.14
N LEU A 48 -1.18 12.21 13.21
CA LEU A 48 -1.17 12.62 11.82
C LEU A 48 -1.45 14.12 11.63
N LEU A 49 -2.36 14.70 12.43
CA LEU A 49 -2.57 16.14 12.45
C LEU A 49 -1.29 16.90 12.87
N LYS A 50 -0.53 16.39 13.85
CA LYS A 50 0.75 16.99 14.21
C LYS A 50 1.76 16.89 13.07
N LEU A 51 1.93 15.71 12.45
CA LEU A 51 2.84 15.54 11.31
C LEU A 51 2.47 16.48 10.15
N ALA A 52 1.18 16.66 9.88
CA ALA A 52 0.69 17.58 8.85
C ALA A 52 0.97 19.04 9.22
N LYS A 53 0.72 19.45 10.48
CA LYS A 53 1.00 20.80 10.98
C LYS A 53 2.48 21.17 10.83
N TYR A 54 3.39 20.23 11.06
CA TYR A 54 4.83 20.46 10.94
C TYR A 54 5.36 20.20 9.52
N GLY A 55 4.47 19.92 8.57
CA GLY A 55 4.76 19.84 7.15
C GLY A 55 5.44 18.56 6.66
N TYR A 56 5.44 17.47 7.43
CA TYR A 56 5.98 16.19 7.01
C TYR A 56 5.04 15.45 6.06
N ILE A 57 3.73 15.59 6.25
CA ILE A 57 2.71 14.99 5.42
C ILE A 57 1.67 16.03 4.97
N LYS A 58 0.93 15.73 3.92
CA LYS A 58 -0.33 16.41 3.58
C LYS A 58 -1.51 15.58 4.06
N ARG A 59 -2.59 16.28 4.43
CA ARG A 59 -3.85 15.70 4.87
C ARG A 59 -4.98 16.45 4.19
N GLU A 60 -5.74 15.78 3.34
CA GLU A 60 -6.79 16.45 2.55
C GLU A 60 -7.91 15.46 2.20
N LYS A 61 -9.14 15.94 2.09
CA LYS A 61 -10.26 15.23 1.50
C LYS A 61 -10.30 15.54 0.01
N LEU A 62 -9.74 14.66 -0.80
CA LEU A 62 -9.58 14.86 -2.24
C LEU A 62 -10.89 14.68 -3.02
N VAL A 63 -11.77 13.77 -2.57
CA VAL A 63 -13.06 13.42 -3.18
C VAL A 63 -14.11 13.34 -2.10
N SER A 64 -15.32 13.83 -2.37
CA SER A 64 -16.36 14.00 -1.36
C SER A 64 -16.84 12.70 -0.69
N ASN A 65 -16.91 11.61 -1.44
CA ASN A 65 -17.32 10.28 -0.97
C ASN A 65 -16.19 9.40 -0.46
N LEU A 66 -14.94 9.85 -0.56
CA LEU A 66 -13.78 9.13 -0.03
C LEU A 66 -13.35 9.68 1.34
N PRO A 67 -12.61 8.92 2.14
CA PRO A 67 -12.07 9.39 3.40
C PRO A 67 -11.04 10.52 3.20
N VAL A 68 -10.67 11.18 4.29
CA VAL A 68 -9.48 12.03 4.33
C VAL A 68 -8.25 11.16 4.11
N VAL A 69 -7.37 11.60 3.24
CA VAL A 69 -6.15 10.88 2.87
C VAL A 69 -4.90 11.63 3.26
N HIS A 70 -3.83 10.88 3.41
CA HIS A 70 -2.51 11.37 3.80
C HIS A 70 -1.48 10.96 2.75
N TRP A 71 -0.53 11.83 2.46
CA TRP A 71 0.61 11.55 1.59
C TRP A 71 1.82 12.36 2.02
N LEU A 72 3.02 11.94 1.60
CA LEU A 72 4.26 12.63 1.91
C LEU A 72 4.34 14.04 1.33
N THR A 73 5.07 14.90 2.04
CA THR A 73 5.63 16.12 1.47
C THR A 73 7.10 15.90 1.07
N LYS A 74 7.71 16.92 0.45
CA LYS A 74 9.16 16.96 0.22
C LYS A 74 9.93 16.82 1.53
N LYS A 75 9.50 17.53 2.60
CA LYS A 75 10.12 17.45 3.93
C LYS A 75 10.04 16.04 4.51
N GLY A 76 8.85 15.40 4.42
CA GLY A 76 8.68 14.03 4.93
C GLY A 76 9.51 13.01 4.15
N TYR A 77 9.66 13.18 2.84
CA TYR A 77 10.51 12.33 2.03
C TYR A 77 11.99 12.47 2.41
N PHE A 78 12.46 13.72 2.56
CA PHE A 78 13.85 14.00 2.98
C PHE A 78 14.19 13.36 4.33
N GLU A 79 13.25 13.35 5.29
CA GLU A 79 13.45 12.78 6.62
C GLU A 79 13.81 11.27 6.60
N ILE A 80 13.34 10.53 5.60
CA ILE A 80 13.53 9.07 5.53
C ILE A 80 14.55 8.64 4.47
N HIS A 81 14.89 9.51 3.51
CA HIS A 81 15.78 9.16 2.40
C HIS A 81 17.06 10.01 2.33
N ASP A 82 17.13 11.11 3.10
CA ASP A 82 18.18 12.12 3.00
C ASP A 82 18.41 12.63 1.57
N GLU A 83 17.35 12.63 0.76
CA GLU A 83 17.34 13.02 -0.64
C GLU A 83 16.24 14.04 -0.94
N ASP A 84 16.55 14.97 -1.84
CA ASP A 84 15.57 15.95 -2.32
C ASP A 84 14.77 15.37 -3.49
N LYS A 85 13.46 15.16 -3.28
CA LYS A 85 12.56 14.67 -4.33
C LYS A 85 11.27 15.47 -4.37
N ARG A 86 10.83 15.80 -5.58
CA ARG A 86 9.52 16.37 -5.77
C ARG A 86 8.44 15.32 -5.54
N ILE A 87 7.59 15.53 -4.56
CA ILE A 87 6.42 14.68 -4.29
C ILE A 87 5.20 15.28 -4.98
N ALA A 88 4.63 14.54 -5.91
CA ALA A 88 3.42 14.96 -6.61
C ALA A 88 2.18 14.74 -5.74
N LYS A 89 1.19 15.64 -5.88
CA LYS A 89 -0.15 15.43 -5.31
C LYS A 89 -0.76 14.15 -5.91
N PRO A 90 -1.52 13.37 -5.13
CA PRO A 90 -2.25 12.21 -5.64
C PRO A 90 -3.17 12.57 -6.80
N VAL A 91 -3.29 11.65 -7.77
CA VAL A 91 -4.14 11.83 -8.94
C VAL A 91 -5.55 11.39 -8.60
N LEU A 92 -6.54 12.26 -8.79
CA LEU A 92 -7.93 11.99 -8.41
C LEU A 92 -8.49 10.72 -9.04
N ALA A 93 -8.10 10.42 -10.29
CA ALA A 93 -8.56 9.23 -11.01
C ALA A 93 -8.05 7.90 -10.42
N THR A 94 -6.99 7.92 -9.62
CA THR A 94 -6.40 6.70 -9.02
C THR A 94 -6.48 6.66 -7.49
N VAL A 95 -6.91 7.75 -6.85
CA VAL A 95 -6.87 7.87 -5.39
C VAL A 95 -7.73 6.81 -4.68
N GLU A 96 -8.87 6.44 -5.23
CA GLU A 96 -9.72 5.39 -4.69
C GLU A 96 -9.00 4.03 -4.70
N HIS A 97 -8.37 3.70 -5.81
CA HIS A 97 -7.58 2.48 -5.96
C HIS A 97 -6.38 2.47 -4.98
N GLU A 98 -5.67 3.59 -4.85
CA GLU A 98 -4.55 3.71 -3.91
C GLU A 98 -5.00 3.54 -2.44
N ILE A 99 -6.17 4.08 -2.05
CA ILE A 99 -6.76 3.84 -0.73
C ILE A 99 -7.07 2.36 -0.52
N LEU A 100 -7.63 1.70 -1.52
CA LEU A 100 -7.97 0.28 -1.44
C LEU A 100 -6.73 -0.61 -1.32
N ILE A 101 -5.63 -0.28 -1.99
CA ILE A 101 -4.36 -0.98 -1.80
C ILE A 101 -3.94 -0.92 -0.31
N GLY A 102 -4.01 0.26 0.31
CA GLY A 102 -3.71 0.41 1.73
C GLY A 102 -4.65 -0.39 2.65
N ARG A 103 -5.95 -0.45 2.31
CA ARG A 103 -6.94 -1.22 3.05
C ARG A 103 -6.73 -2.72 2.91
N VAL A 104 -6.44 -3.20 1.71
CA VAL A 104 -6.11 -4.61 1.46
C VAL A 104 -4.83 -4.99 2.20
N ALA A 105 -3.80 -4.15 2.16
CA ALA A 105 -2.59 -4.38 2.94
C ALA A 105 -2.89 -4.49 4.45
N SER A 106 -3.75 -3.60 4.98
CA SER A 106 -4.18 -3.65 6.38
C SER A 106 -4.94 -4.94 6.71
N HIS A 107 -5.81 -5.38 5.80
CA HIS A 107 -6.54 -6.64 5.95
C HIS A 107 -5.59 -7.84 5.98
N LEU A 108 -4.59 -7.88 5.10
CA LEU A 108 -3.58 -8.94 5.07
C LEU A 108 -2.72 -8.96 6.34
N VAL A 109 -2.37 -7.80 6.89
CA VAL A 109 -1.70 -7.73 8.21
C VAL A 109 -2.57 -8.35 9.30
N LEU A 110 -3.85 -7.99 9.37
CA LEU A 110 -4.76 -8.42 10.42
C LEU A 110 -5.19 -9.90 10.32
N LYS A 111 -5.40 -10.40 9.12
CA LYS A 111 -5.97 -11.74 8.90
C LYS A 111 -4.92 -12.81 8.58
N ASN A 112 -3.88 -12.44 7.88
CA ASN A 112 -2.84 -13.37 7.41
C ASN A 112 -1.51 -13.22 8.18
N GLY A 113 -1.38 -12.21 9.04
CA GLY A 113 -0.12 -11.95 9.77
C GLY A 113 1.03 -11.50 8.86
N VAL A 114 0.74 -11.01 7.66
CA VAL A 114 1.76 -10.56 6.71
C VAL A 114 2.37 -9.25 7.21
N ALA A 115 3.66 -9.25 7.52
CA ALA A 115 4.33 -8.03 7.91
C ALA A 115 4.40 -7.04 6.74
N VAL A 116 4.11 -5.77 6.98
CA VAL A 116 4.01 -4.74 5.92
C VAL A 116 5.33 -4.51 5.18
N ASN A 117 6.47 -4.73 5.85
CA ASN A 117 7.79 -4.67 5.23
C ASN A 117 8.04 -5.84 4.27
N GLN A 118 7.30 -6.93 4.38
CA GLN A 118 7.34 -8.08 3.45
C GLN A 118 6.43 -7.91 2.23
N MET A 119 5.61 -6.87 2.20
CA MET A 119 4.79 -6.55 1.03
C MET A 119 5.58 -5.76 0.01
N ILE A 120 5.43 -6.07 -1.26
CA ILE A 120 5.99 -5.33 -2.39
C ILE A 120 4.86 -4.65 -3.13
N THR A 121 4.93 -3.34 -3.31
CA THR A 121 3.96 -2.58 -4.10
C THR A 121 4.44 -2.41 -5.54
N ASP A 122 3.53 -2.06 -6.47
CA ASP A 122 3.89 -1.63 -7.83
C ASP A 122 4.93 -0.48 -7.81
N ARG A 123 4.88 0.38 -6.79
CA ARG A 123 5.85 1.46 -6.63
C ARG A 123 7.25 0.94 -6.28
N ASP A 124 7.34 -0.01 -5.35
CA ASP A 124 8.63 -0.62 -4.99
C ASP A 124 9.29 -1.25 -6.20
N LEU A 125 8.49 -1.95 -7.01
CA LEU A 125 8.93 -2.53 -8.27
C LEU A 125 9.42 -1.48 -9.26
N ARG A 126 8.77 -0.34 -9.40
CA ARG A 126 9.21 0.77 -10.29
C ARG A 126 10.51 1.40 -9.84
N VAL A 127 10.69 1.59 -8.54
CA VAL A 127 11.95 2.12 -7.98
C VAL A 127 13.10 1.15 -8.25
N TYR A 128 12.87 -0.14 -8.05
CA TYR A 128 13.86 -1.18 -8.36
C TYR A 128 14.28 -1.16 -9.84
N GLN A 129 13.34 -1.00 -10.78
CA GLN A 129 13.62 -0.91 -12.22
C GLN A 129 14.43 0.31 -12.63
N GLY A 130 14.12 1.47 -12.05
CA GLY A 130 14.86 2.70 -12.33
C GLY A 130 16.36 2.58 -12.00
N LYS A 131 16.70 1.63 -11.10
CA LYS A 131 18.08 1.31 -10.69
C LYS A 131 18.75 0.21 -11.54
N GLY A 132 17.99 -0.52 -12.37
CA GLY A 132 18.50 -1.63 -13.18
C GLY A 132 17.92 -1.68 -14.60
N LYS A 133 18.73 -2.11 -15.58
CA LYS A 133 18.38 -2.13 -17.00
C LYS A 133 17.50 -3.32 -17.43
N ASP A 134 16.94 -4.12 -16.52
CA ASP A 134 16.16 -5.29 -16.91
C ASP A 134 14.66 -4.95 -17.12
N ASN A 135 14.37 -4.52 -18.36
CA ASN A 135 13.01 -4.17 -18.81
C ASN A 135 12.07 -5.38 -18.97
N ARG A 136 12.55 -6.62 -18.78
CA ARG A 136 11.79 -7.85 -19.06
C ARG A 136 10.81 -8.21 -17.95
N ILE A 137 11.15 -7.87 -16.70
CA ILE A 137 10.40 -8.26 -15.51
C ILE A 137 9.05 -7.53 -15.41
N MET A 138 8.78 -6.46 -16.20
CA MET A 138 7.91 -5.42 -15.72
C MET A 138 6.87 -4.84 -16.67
N LYS A 139 6.42 -5.56 -17.64
CA LYS A 139 5.33 -5.04 -18.51
C LYS A 139 3.96 -4.96 -17.81
N ARG A 140 3.75 -5.69 -16.71
CA ARG A 140 2.56 -5.58 -15.84
C ARG A 140 2.86 -6.11 -14.44
N LYS A 141 2.31 -5.46 -13.45
CA LYS A 141 2.56 -5.65 -12.04
C LYS A 141 1.23 -5.82 -11.35
N SER A 142 1.17 -6.77 -10.44
CA SER A 142 0.11 -6.81 -9.44
C SER A 142 0.18 -5.58 -8.53
N ASP A 143 -0.92 -5.24 -7.92
CA ASP A 143 -1.00 -4.10 -7.00
C ASP A 143 -0.15 -4.34 -5.75
N LEU A 144 -0.14 -5.59 -5.26
CA LEU A 144 0.72 -6.04 -4.15
C LEU A 144 1.26 -7.44 -4.45
N LEU A 145 2.46 -7.72 -3.91
CA LEU A 145 3.06 -9.06 -3.82
C LEU A 145 3.48 -9.31 -2.38
N TYR A 146 3.33 -10.53 -1.90
CA TYR A 146 3.88 -10.97 -0.62
C TYR A 146 4.14 -12.48 -0.61
N ILE A 147 4.97 -12.94 0.32
CA ILE A 147 5.14 -14.36 0.62
C ILE A 147 4.23 -14.70 1.79
N GLU A 148 3.37 -15.69 1.60
CA GLU A 148 2.45 -16.15 2.65
C GLU A 148 3.26 -16.80 3.80
N PRO A 149 3.16 -16.26 5.03
CA PRO A 149 3.97 -16.76 6.14
C PRO A 149 3.75 -18.23 6.48
N ALA A 150 2.54 -18.74 6.27
CA ALA A 150 2.18 -20.12 6.63
C ALA A 150 2.65 -21.15 5.59
N THR A 151 2.64 -20.81 4.30
CA THR A 151 2.89 -21.76 3.20
C THR A 151 4.17 -21.46 2.42
N ASN A 152 4.77 -20.30 2.62
CA ASN A 152 5.90 -19.78 1.84
C ASN A 152 5.57 -19.62 0.33
N GLU A 153 4.29 -19.54 -0.02
CA GLU A 153 3.85 -19.29 -1.40
C GLU A 153 3.96 -17.82 -1.75
N ARG A 154 4.34 -17.53 -2.98
CA ARG A 154 4.34 -16.16 -3.54
C ARG A 154 2.93 -15.80 -3.98
N ILE A 155 2.37 -14.80 -3.37
CA ILE A 155 0.99 -14.36 -3.62
C ILE A 155 1.00 -13.05 -4.41
N ALA A 156 0.29 -13.03 -5.53
CA ALA A 156 -0.03 -11.81 -6.27
C ALA A 156 -1.43 -11.32 -5.90
N VAL A 157 -1.56 -10.05 -5.56
CA VAL A 157 -2.82 -9.42 -5.19
C VAL A 157 -3.21 -8.37 -6.23
N GLU A 158 -4.43 -8.46 -6.73
CA GLU A 158 -5.03 -7.49 -7.66
C GLU A 158 -6.29 -6.89 -7.06
N ILE A 159 -6.48 -5.60 -7.26
CA ILE A 159 -7.66 -4.85 -6.84
C ILE A 159 -8.33 -4.30 -8.09
N GLU A 160 -9.46 -4.87 -8.48
CA GLU A 160 -10.11 -4.49 -9.73
C GLU A 160 -11.46 -3.79 -9.49
N LEU A 161 -11.44 -2.47 -9.58
CA LEU A 161 -12.64 -1.62 -9.42
C LEU A 161 -13.54 -1.64 -10.64
N ASN A 162 -12.95 -1.79 -11.83
CA ASN A 162 -13.65 -1.66 -13.09
C ASN A 162 -13.32 -2.81 -14.04
N TYR A 163 -14.35 -3.43 -14.59
CA TYR A 163 -14.15 -4.45 -15.61
C TYR A 163 -13.49 -3.87 -16.86
N LYS A 164 -12.30 -4.34 -17.18
CA LYS A 164 -11.47 -3.85 -18.29
C LYS A 164 -11.63 -4.67 -19.58
N GLY A 165 -12.57 -5.62 -19.59
CA GLY A 165 -12.81 -6.57 -20.70
C GLY A 165 -12.06 -7.91 -20.52
N LYS A 166 -12.64 -8.96 -21.14
CA LYS A 166 -12.19 -10.35 -20.97
C LYS A 166 -10.70 -10.56 -21.28
N SER A 167 -10.26 -10.16 -22.45
CA SER A 167 -8.87 -10.33 -22.90
C SER A 167 -7.85 -9.67 -21.97
N ARG A 168 -8.17 -8.48 -21.43
CA ARG A 168 -7.26 -7.78 -20.54
C ARG A 168 -7.18 -8.43 -19.16
N THR A 169 -8.30 -8.93 -18.64
CA THR A 169 -8.34 -9.69 -17.38
C THR A 169 -7.52 -10.97 -17.49
N GLU A 170 -7.73 -11.76 -18.55
CA GLU A 170 -6.95 -12.98 -18.83
C GLU A 170 -5.46 -12.69 -18.98
N GLN A 171 -5.11 -11.61 -19.67
CA GLN A 171 -3.70 -11.23 -19.82
C GLN A 171 -3.07 -10.82 -18.49
N ASN A 172 -3.79 -10.12 -17.61
CA ASN A 172 -3.30 -9.79 -16.28
C ASN A 172 -3.09 -11.06 -15.45
N TYR A 173 -4.08 -11.95 -15.45
CA TYR A 173 -3.99 -13.23 -14.75
C TYR A 173 -2.77 -14.05 -15.21
N LYS A 174 -2.60 -14.24 -16.53
CA LYS A 174 -1.44 -14.96 -17.10
C LYS A 174 -0.10 -14.29 -16.80
N ASN A 175 -0.07 -12.96 -16.72
CA ASN A 175 1.15 -12.26 -16.37
C ASN A 175 1.54 -12.51 -14.90
N ASN A 176 0.57 -12.51 -14.00
CA ASN A 176 0.81 -12.76 -12.58
C ASN A 176 1.25 -14.22 -12.32
N GLN A 177 0.71 -15.20 -13.07
CA GLN A 177 1.13 -16.61 -12.98
C GLN A 177 2.63 -16.84 -13.20
N ARG A 178 3.32 -15.90 -13.83
CA ARG A 178 4.76 -16.07 -14.13
C ARG A 178 5.66 -15.87 -12.92
N PHE A 179 5.18 -15.18 -11.90
CA PHE A 179 5.97 -14.83 -10.72
C PHE A 179 5.27 -15.06 -9.39
N SER A 180 4.04 -15.57 -9.41
CA SER A 180 3.31 -15.94 -8.21
C SER A 180 2.80 -17.39 -8.31
N ASP A 181 2.74 -18.03 -7.18
CA ASP A 181 2.24 -19.40 -7.05
C ASP A 181 0.70 -19.37 -6.91
N LYS A 182 0.16 -18.28 -6.36
CA LYS A 182 -1.27 -18.04 -6.17
C LYS A 182 -1.64 -16.59 -6.47
N GLN A 183 -2.91 -16.37 -6.83
CA GLN A 183 -3.44 -15.04 -7.08
C GLN A 183 -4.71 -14.81 -6.26
N ILE A 184 -4.76 -13.64 -5.63
CA ILE A 184 -5.91 -13.15 -4.87
C ILE A 184 -6.44 -11.89 -5.54
N TRP A 185 -7.73 -11.86 -5.82
CA TRP A 185 -8.38 -10.73 -6.47
C TRP A 185 -9.45 -10.12 -5.58
N PHE A 186 -9.31 -8.83 -5.28
CA PHE A 186 -10.30 -8.04 -4.57
C PHE A 186 -11.19 -7.31 -5.58
N ILE A 187 -12.46 -7.67 -5.60
CA ILE A 187 -13.46 -7.12 -6.53
C ILE A 187 -14.71 -6.65 -5.79
N SER A 188 -15.51 -5.77 -6.39
CA SER A 188 -16.83 -5.44 -5.84
C SER A 188 -17.83 -6.57 -6.08
N LYS A 189 -18.69 -6.88 -5.09
CA LYS A 189 -19.80 -7.84 -5.19
C LYS A 189 -20.71 -7.59 -6.39
N ARG A 190 -20.76 -6.34 -6.86
CA ARG A 190 -21.60 -5.93 -8.00
C ARG A 190 -21.03 -6.34 -9.37
N LYS A 191 -19.77 -6.79 -9.45
CA LYS A 191 -19.07 -7.10 -10.71
C LYS A 191 -19.23 -8.57 -11.12
N LYS A 192 -20.47 -9.04 -11.30
CA LYS A 192 -20.77 -10.45 -11.61
C LYS A 192 -20.01 -11.02 -12.82
N VAL A 193 -19.88 -10.26 -13.90
CA VAL A 193 -19.18 -10.70 -15.12
C VAL A 193 -17.69 -10.94 -14.82
N LEU A 194 -17.06 -10.02 -14.10
CA LEU A 194 -15.67 -10.14 -13.69
C LEU A 194 -15.47 -11.32 -12.73
N LYS A 195 -16.38 -11.50 -11.78
CA LYS A 195 -16.39 -12.65 -10.86
C LYS A 195 -16.34 -13.97 -11.61
N ASN A 196 -17.33 -14.21 -12.50
CA ASN A 196 -17.42 -15.48 -13.23
C ASN A 196 -16.14 -15.75 -14.06
N GLN A 197 -15.61 -14.72 -14.70
CA GLN A 197 -14.38 -14.85 -15.49
C GLN A 197 -13.16 -15.21 -14.63
N LEU A 198 -13.02 -14.60 -13.46
CA LEU A 198 -11.90 -14.88 -12.57
C LEU A 198 -12.02 -16.26 -11.92
N GLU A 199 -13.24 -16.72 -11.61
CA GLU A 199 -13.52 -18.07 -11.14
C GLU A 199 -13.15 -19.13 -12.22
N GLU A 200 -13.48 -18.89 -13.50
CA GLU A 200 -13.07 -19.72 -14.62
C GLU A 200 -11.54 -19.80 -14.78
N LEU A 201 -10.82 -18.73 -14.41
CA LEU A 201 -9.36 -18.70 -14.44
C LEU A 201 -8.71 -19.35 -13.21
N GLY A 202 -9.48 -19.68 -12.15
CA GLY A 202 -8.98 -20.27 -10.93
C GLY A 202 -8.40 -19.25 -9.94
N ALA A 203 -8.78 -17.96 -10.04
CA ALA A 203 -8.37 -16.95 -9.08
C ALA A 203 -9.15 -17.10 -7.76
N GLU A 204 -8.49 -16.84 -6.63
CA GLU A 204 -9.16 -16.69 -5.34
C GLU A 204 -9.76 -15.29 -5.23
N LEU A 205 -11.05 -15.23 -4.86
CA LEU A 205 -11.81 -13.98 -4.86
C LEU A 205 -12.18 -13.53 -3.45
N PHE A 206 -11.95 -12.24 -3.20
CA PHE A 206 -12.42 -11.52 -2.03
C PHE A 206 -13.23 -10.29 -2.45
N TYR A 207 -14.09 -9.83 -1.57
CA TYR A 207 -14.92 -8.67 -1.87
C TYR A 207 -14.43 -7.44 -1.12
N ILE A 208 -14.33 -6.34 -1.85
CA ILE A 208 -13.92 -5.04 -1.29
C ILE A 208 -14.87 -4.60 -0.17
N GLU A 209 -16.16 -4.94 -0.29
CA GLU A 209 -17.18 -4.61 0.70
C GLU A 209 -17.04 -5.40 2.01
N ASP A 210 -16.29 -6.50 2.01
CA ASP A 210 -16.06 -7.35 3.20
C ASP A 210 -14.69 -7.08 3.86
N LEU A 211 -13.98 -6.05 3.40
CA LEU A 211 -12.72 -5.65 4.02
C LEU A 211 -12.96 -5.12 5.44
N GLU A 212 -12.66 -5.92 6.42
CA GLU A 212 -12.63 -5.52 7.82
C GLU A 212 -11.27 -4.91 8.16
N ILE A 213 -11.28 -3.64 8.57
CA ILE A 213 -10.09 -2.90 8.99
C ILE A 213 -10.42 -2.27 10.33
N GLU A 214 -10.51 -3.11 11.36
CA GLU A 214 -10.60 -2.65 12.72
C GLU A 214 -9.26 -2.82 13.41
N PRO A 215 -8.72 -1.78 14.03
CA PRO A 215 -7.45 -1.84 14.71
C PRO A 215 -7.51 -2.87 15.83
N ILE A 216 -6.68 -3.89 15.75
CA ILE A 216 -6.39 -4.82 16.83
C ILE A 216 -4.97 -4.47 17.28
N GLU A 217 -4.70 -4.51 18.58
CA GLU A 217 -3.31 -4.41 19.06
C GLU A 217 -2.51 -5.56 18.47
N HIS A 218 -1.52 -5.24 17.68
CA HIS A 218 -0.55 -6.18 17.12
C HIS A 218 0.85 -5.59 17.25
N GLU A 219 1.83 -6.44 17.42
CA GLU A 219 3.22 -6.00 17.40
C GLU A 219 3.62 -5.63 15.97
N THR A 220 4.17 -4.45 15.80
CA THR A 220 4.78 -4.03 14.55
C THR A 220 6.27 -3.86 14.77
N ASP A 221 7.05 -4.60 14.01
CA ASP A 221 8.47 -4.32 13.88
C ASP A 221 8.64 -3.05 13.04
N TYR A 222 9.08 -1.98 13.70
CA TYR A 222 9.40 -0.70 13.05
C TYR A 222 10.75 -0.73 12.33
N ASN A 223 11.44 -1.88 12.34
CA ASN A 223 12.74 -2.02 11.70
C ASN A 223 12.58 -2.08 10.17
N ILE A 224 13.09 -1.04 9.49
CA ILE A 224 12.96 -0.88 8.03
C ILE A 224 14.12 -1.58 7.29
N GLU A 225 14.97 -2.33 8.00
CA GLU A 225 16.27 -2.79 7.51
C GLU A 225 16.25 -3.89 6.42
N LEU A 226 15.13 -4.54 6.16
CA LEU A 226 15.06 -5.39 4.97
C LEU A 226 15.04 -4.51 3.73
N SER A 227 16.19 -4.45 3.04
CA SER A 227 16.27 -3.71 1.80
C SER A 227 15.21 -4.29 0.86
N GLN A 228 14.30 -3.44 0.38
CA GLN A 228 13.25 -3.85 -0.57
C GLN A 228 13.82 -4.56 -1.81
N VAL A 229 15.09 -4.31 -2.10
CA VAL A 229 15.87 -4.96 -3.15
C VAL A 229 16.06 -6.46 -2.87
N GLU A 230 16.34 -6.85 -1.64
CA GLU A 230 16.51 -8.27 -1.27
C GLU A 230 15.18 -9.01 -1.30
N LEU A 231 14.12 -8.38 -0.83
CA LEU A 231 12.78 -8.92 -0.91
C LEU A 231 12.34 -9.12 -2.37
N ILE A 232 12.57 -8.12 -3.25
CA ILE A 232 12.23 -8.22 -4.68
C ILE A 232 13.00 -9.37 -5.34
N LYS A 233 14.28 -9.57 -5.03
CA LYS A 233 15.09 -10.67 -5.57
C LYS A 233 14.56 -12.07 -5.22
N GLN A 234 13.79 -12.22 -4.15
CA GLN A 234 13.16 -13.49 -3.79
C GLN A 234 11.98 -13.85 -4.73
N TYR A 235 11.41 -12.86 -5.43
CA TYR A 235 10.29 -13.06 -6.36
C TYR A 235 10.74 -13.33 -7.81
N PHE A 236 11.94 -12.92 -8.16
CA PHE A 236 12.48 -12.94 -9.53
C PHE A 236 13.87 -13.56 -9.60
#